data_1ba6ca2e07bab9964a8a5272c1b6ff95
#
_entry.id   1ba6ca2e07bab9964a8a5272c1b6ff95
#
_cell.length_a   1.000
_cell.length_b   1.000
_cell.length_c   1.000
_cell.angle_alpha   90.00
_cell.angle_beta   90.00
_cell.angle_gamma   90.00
#
_symmetry.space_group_name_H-M   'P 1'
#
loop_
_entity.id
_entity.type
_entity.pdbx_description
1 polymer ?
#
loop_
_entity_poly.entity_id
_entity_poly.type
_entity_poly.pdbx_seq_one_letter_code
_entity_poly.pdbx_strand_id
1 'polypeptide(L)'
;MKKIDFTSVPIADIEGNEFEQNVAQAIGNLVFNMADDVAEHDLGIKIYHSSGTIDIDEKEEKILRKYLPALKYNLRSAIEQLLSK
;
A
#
# COMPACT_ATOMS: atom_id res chain seq x y z
N MET A 1 -0.74 -7.40 13.81
CA MET A 1 -0.06 -7.43 12.49
C MET A 1 -1.10 -7.66 11.41
N LYS A 2 -1.02 -6.90 10.33
CA LYS A 2 -1.96 -6.99 9.22
C LYS A 2 -1.30 -7.68 8.04
N LYS A 3 -2.12 -8.35 7.22
CA LYS A 3 -1.64 -9.04 6.03
C LYS A 3 -2.25 -8.37 4.81
N ILE A 4 -1.40 -7.90 3.90
CA ILE A 4 -1.84 -7.18 2.70
C ILE A 4 -1.11 -7.73 1.49
N ASP A 5 -1.87 -7.95 0.41
CA ASP A 5 -1.32 -8.32 -0.88
C ASP A 5 -1.37 -7.10 -1.81
N PHE A 6 -0.25 -6.41 -1.96
CA PHE A 6 -0.16 -5.23 -2.83
C PHE A 6 -0.17 -5.60 -4.32
N THR A 7 -0.03 -6.88 -4.65
CA THR A 7 -0.10 -7.32 -6.05
C THR A 7 -1.53 -7.60 -6.50
N SER A 8 -2.50 -7.57 -5.57
CA SER A 8 -3.90 -7.84 -5.87
C SER A 8 -4.79 -7.02 -4.95
N VAL A 9 -4.84 -5.71 -5.21
CA VAL A 9 -5.65 -4.78 -4.41
C VAL A 9 -6.97 -4.51 -5.13
N PRO A 10 -8.12 -4.74 -4.47
CA PRO A 10 -9.43 -4.49 -5.09
C PRO A 10 -9.70 -2.98 -5.12
N ILE A 11 -9.83 -2.43 -6.32
CA ILE A 11 -10.09 -1.01 -6.53
C ILE A 11 -11.42 -0.86 -7.25
N ALA A 12 -12.32 -0.05 -6.69
CA ALA A 12 -13.64 0.18 -7.26
C ALA A 12 -13.60 1.26 -8.33
N ASP A 13 -14.37 1.05 -9.40
CA ASP A 13 -14.59 2.08 -10.43
C ASP A 13 -15.82 2.92 -10.10
N ILE A 14 -16.17 3.84 -11.00
CA ILE A 14 -17.29 4.75 -10.79
C ILE A 14 -18.66 4.02 -10.73
N GLU A 15 -18.74 2.84 -11.31
CA GLU A 15 -19.98 2.05 -11.30
C GLU A 15 -20.06 1.08 -10.12
N GLY A 16 -19.03 1.08 -9.27
CA GLY A 16 -18.97 0.21 -8.11
C GLY A 16 -18.40 -1.18 -8.39
N ASN A 17 -17.95 -1.44 -9.61
CA ASN A 17 -17.28 -2.69 -9.92
C ASN A 17 -15.86 -2.68 -9.37
N GLU A 18 -15.44 -3.79 -8.75
CA GLU A 18 -14.11 -3.91 -8.21
C GLU A 18 -13.19 -4.68 -9.15
N PHE A 19 -11.98 -4.18 -9.33
CA PHE A 19 -10.95 -4.82 -10.14
C PHE A 19 -9.70 -4.98 -9.29
N GLU A 20 -9.10 -6.16 -9.31
CA GLU A 20 -7.83 -6.37 -8.64
C GLU A 20 -6.69 -5.79 -9.48
N GLN A 21 -5.84 -4.99 -8.84
CA GLN A 21 -4.71 -4.36 -9.50
C GLN A 21 -3.42 -4.61 -8.71
N ASN A 22 -2.34 -4.80 -9.43
CA ASN A 22 -1.01 -4.89 -8.84
C ASN A 22 -0.47 -3.46 -8.69
N VAL A 23 -0.40 -3.01 -7.44
CA VAL A 23 0.09 -1.67 -7.10
C VAL A 23 1.37 -1.70 -6.28
N ALA A 24 2.00 -2.87 -6.17
CA ALA A 24 3.19 -3.06 -5.36
C ALA A 24 4.33 -2.13 -5.79
N GLN A 25 4.60 -2.04 -7.09
CA GLN A 25 5.66 -1.18 -7.59
C GLN A 25 5.32 0.31 -7.42
N ALA A 26 4.08 0.69 -7.69
CA ALA A 26 3.66 2.07 -7.55
C ALA A 26 3.78 2.57 -6.11
N ILE A 27 3.26 1.79 -5.16
CA ILE A 27 3.31 2.16 -3.75
C ILE A 27 4.73 2.05 -3.21
N GLY A 28 5.45 0.99 -3.57
CA GLY A 28 6.85 0.82 -3.16
C GLY A 28 7.72 1.98 -3.61
N ASN A 29 7.58 2.40 -4.87
CA ASN A 29 8.33 3.55 -5.40
C ASN A 29 7.96 4.85 -4.69
N LEU A 30 6.68 5.06 -4.40
CA LEU A 30 6.25 6.27 -3.70
C LEU A 30 6.90 6.36 -2.33
N VAL A 31 6.82 5.29 -1.55
CA VAL A 31 7.37 5.26 -0.19
C VAL A 31 8.89 5.38 -0.23
N PHE A 32 9.54 4.66 -1.14
CA PHE A 32 10.99 4.71 -1.31
C PHE A 32 11.48 6.11 -1.66
N ASN A 33 10.84 6.76 -2.63
CA ASN A 33 11.29 8.06 -3.12
C ASN A 33 11.03 9.19 -2.13
N MET A 34 10.03 9.03 -1.25
CA MET A 34 9.68 10.05 -0.28
C MET A 34 10.17 9.71 1.14
N ALA A 35 10.90 8.63 1.29
CA ALA A 35 11.35 8.16 2.61
C ALA A 35 12.20 9.19 3.34
N ASP A 36 11.84 9.45 4.60
CA ASP A 36 12.59 10.37 5.47
C ASP A 36 13.62 9.64 6.33
N ASP A 37 13.53 8.32 6.44
CA ASP A 37 14.43 7.53 7.26
C ASP A 37 14.59 6.11 6.70
N VAL A 38 15.43 5.31 7.36
CA VAL A 38 15.75 3.95 6.92
C VAL A 38 14.52 3.04 6.98
N ALA A 39 13.68 3.18 8.01
CA ALA A 39 12.50 2.34 8.17
C ALA A 39 11.52 2.54 7.02
N GLU A 40 11.31 3.78 6.60
CA GLU A 40 10.45 4.10 5.46
C GLU A 40 11.05 3.59 4.16
N HIS A 41 12.33 3.78 3.98
CA HIS A 41 13.06 3.29 2.82
C HIS A 41 12.93 1.76 2.69
N ASP A 42 13.14 1.04 3.79
CA ASP A 42 13.06 -0.42 3.80
C ASP A 42 11.64 -0.91 3.53
N LEU A 43 10.62 -0.20 4.03
CA LEU A 43 9.23 -0.55 3.73
C LEU A 43 8.94 -0.41 2.24
N GLY A 44 9.44 0.65 1.62
CA GLY A 44 9.30 0.85 0.17
C GLY A 44 9.87 -0.32 -0.62
N ILE A 45 11.06 -0.77 -0.26
CA ILE A 45 11.71 -1.93 -0.89
C ILE A 45 10.88 -3.19 -0.68
N LYS A 46 10.42 -3.42 0.54
CA LYS A 46 9.61 -4.59 0.90
C LYS A 46 8.34 -4.67 0.05
N ILE A 47 7.63 -3.55 -0.09
CA ILE A 47 6.40 -3.50 -0.88
C ILE A 47 6.70 -3.69 -2.35
N TYR A 48 7.70 -3.00 -2.87
CA TYR A 48 8.07 -3.06 -4.29
C TYR A 48 8.37 -4.49 -4.75
N HIS A 49 9.08 -5.25 -3.94
CA HIS A 49 9.48 -6.62 -4.27
C HIS A 49 8.49 -7.68 -3.80
N SER A 50 7.35 -7.29 -3.22
CA SER A 50 6.35 -8.25 -2.79
C SER A 50 5.72 -8.95 -4.00
N SER A 51 5.45 -10.25 -3.83
CA SER A 51 4.83 -11.07 -4.89
C SER A 51 3.59 -11.80 -4.40
N GLY A 52 3.08 -11.40 -3.23
CA GLY A 52 1.91 -11.99 -2.62
C GLY A 52 1.63 -11.27 -1.32
N THR A 53 0.91 -11.92 -0.42
CA THR A 53 0.58 -11.34 0.88
C THR A 53 1.83 -11.15 1.73
N ILE A 54 1.99 -9.97 2.30
CA ILE A 54 3.07 -9.66 3.24
C ILE A 54 2.50 -9.17 4.56
N ASP A 55 3.28 -9.31 5.62
CA ASP A 55 2.90 -8.86 6.95
C ASP A 55 3.28 -7.38 7.12
N ILE A 56 2.35 -6.61 7.66
CA ILE A 56 2.54 -5.18 7.95
C ILE A 56 2.35 -5.00 9.46
N ASP A 57 3.41 -4.62 10.17
CA ASP A 57 3.33 -4.36 11.60
C ASP A 57 2.78 -2.95 11.88
N GLU A 58 2.62 -2.62 13.16
CA GLU A 58 2.04 -1.33 13.55
C GLU A 58 2.89 -0.15 13.10
N LYS A 59 4.21 -0.28 13.15
CA LYS A 59 5.11 0.78 12.71
C LYS A 59 5.01 0.99 11.21
N GLU A 60 4.99 -0.10 10.46
CA GLU A 60 4.84 -0.07 9.00
C GLU A 60 3.47 0.49 8.60
N GLU A 61 2.42 0.14 9.35
CA GLU A 61 1.09 0.69 9.10
C GLU A 61 1.08 2.22 9.26
N LYS A 62 1.75 2.75 10.29
CA LYS A 62 1.84 4.20 10.49
C LYS A 62 2.55 4.88 9.33
N ILE A 63 3.59 4.25 8.81
CA ILE A 63 4.31 4.76 7.64
C ILE A 63 3.40 4.79 6.42
N LEU A 64 2.67 3.69 6.17
CA LEU A 64 1.71 3.64 5.05
C LEU A 64 0.66 4.75 5.17
N ARG A 65 0.08 4.93 6.36
CA ARG A 65 -0.94 5.96 6.57
C ARG A 65 -0.40 7.37 6.34
N LYS A 66 0.88 7.60 6.62
CA LYS A 66 1.54 8.87 6.34
C LYS A 66 1.54 9.20 4.85
N TYR A 67 1.70 8.19 3.99
CA TYR A 67 1.81 8.38 2.54
C TYR A 67 0.49 8.21 1.79
N LEU A 68 -0.58 7.74 2.44
CA LEU A 68 -1.89 7.57 1.80
C LEU A 68 -2.39 8.84 1.11
N PRO A 69 -2.25 10.05 1.70
CA PRO A 69 -2.73 11.27 1.03
C PRO A 69 -2.06 11.57 -0.31
N ALA A 70 -0.90 10.97 -0.59
CA ALA A 70 -0.21 11.14 -1.87
C ALA A 70 -0.79 10.24 -2.97
N LEU A 71 -1.66 9.31 -2.63
CA LEU A 71 -2.29 8.39 -3.57
C LEU A 71 -3.60 8.97 -4.10
N LYS A 72 -3.98 8.52 -5.30
CA LYS A 72 -5.30 8.86 -5.84
C LYS A 72 -6.39 8.27 -4.94
N TYR A 73 -7.53 8.93 -4.91
CA TYR A 73 -8.61 8.61 -3.99
C TYR A 73 -9.01 7.13 -4.00
N ASN A 74 -9.19 6.55 -5.20
CA ASN A 74 -9.63 5.16 -5.32
C ASN A 74 -8.63 4.19 -4.70
N LEU A 75 -7.35 4.40 -4.97
CA LEU A 75 -6.28 3.57 -4.41
C LEU A 75 -6.14 3.78 -2.92
N ARG A 76 -6.16 5.04 -2.47
CA ARG A 76 -6.10 5.37 -1.04
C ARG A 76 -7.22 4.70 -0.27
N SER A 77 -8.46 4.80 -0.77
CA SER A 77 -9.61 4.18 -0.14
C SER A 77 -9.46 2.67 -0.03
N ALA A 78 -8.99 2.02 -1.11
CA ALA A 78 -8.78 0.58 -1.12
C ALA A 78 -7.75 0.15 -0.07
N ILE A 79 -6.63 0.87 0.03
CA ILE A 79 -5.60 0.56 1.03
C ILE A 79 -6.12 0.81 2.45
N GLU A 80 -6.85 1.91 2.67
CA GLU A 80 -7.45 2.18 3.98
C GLU A 80 -8.38 1.05 4.43
N GLN A 81 -9.17 0.50 3.51
CA GLN A 81 -10.06 -0.62 3.83
C GLN A 81 -9.26 -1.87 4.23
N LEU A 82 -8.17 -2.14 3.53
CA LEU A 82 -7.30 -3.27 3.88
C LEU A 82 -6.65 -3.08 5.25
N LEU A 83 -6.26 -1.85 5.58
CA LEU A 83 -5.65 -1.54 6.88
C LEU A 83 -6.67 -1.58 8.01
N SER A 84 -7.95 -1.47 7.73
CA SER A 84 -9.02 -1.46 8.74
C SER A 84 -9.55 -2.84 9.09
N LYS A 85 -9.09 -3.86 8.41
CA LYS A 85 -9.51 -5.25 8.67
C LYS A 85 -8.77 -5.89 9.83
#